data_5ebcaab923fec532b6f8216b0beb9efe
#
_entry.id   5ebcaab923fec532b6f8216b0beb9efe
#
_cell.length_a   1.000
_cell.length_b   1.000
_cell.length_c   1.000
_cell.angle_alpha   90.00
_cell.angle_beta   90.00
_cell.angle_gamma   90.00
#
_symmetry.space_group_name_H-M   'P 1'
#
loop_
_entity.id
_entity.type
_entity.pdbx_description
1 polymer ?
#
loop_
_entity_poly.entity_id
_entity_poly.type
_entity_poly.pdbx_seq_one_letter_code
_entity_poly.pdbx_strand_id
1 'polypeptide(L)'
;MLEIKNLHANINGKEILKGVNLTINDGEIHALMGTNGAGKSTLSNVIVGHPAYEVTEGSITFNGQNLLDMKPEERAHAGIFLSFQHPVEIPGVSMVNFMRAAVNAKCKANDEEPMKSTDFLKHMREKRKLVEIDN
;
A
#
# COMPACT_ATOMS: atom_id res chain seq x y z
N MET A 1 0.28 -9.91 -10.13
CA MET A 1 0.09 -8.97 -11.27
C MET A 1 -0.89 -7.86 -10.86
N LEU A 2 -0.57 -6.59 -11.15
CA LEU A 2 -1.46 -5.42 -11.01
C LEU A 2 -1.87 -4.93 -12.41
N GLU A 3 -3.15 -4.74 -12.66
CA GLU A 3 -3.67 -4.21 -13.91
C GLU A 3 -4.60 -3.03 -13.66
N ILE A 4 -4.38 -1.92 -14.37
CA ILE A 4 -5.16 -0.69 -14.31
C ILE A 4 -5.65 -0.38 -15.72
N LYS A 5 -6.96 -0.18 -15.89
CA LYS A 5 -7.58 0.11 -17.18
C LYS A 5 -8.44 1.35 -17.10
N ASN A 6 -8.17 2.31 -17.97
CA ASN A 6 -8.92 3.55 -18.14
C ASN A 6 -9.25 4.24 -16.80
N LEU A 7 -8.26 4.33 -15.90
CA LEU A 7 -8.50 4.83 -14.55
C LEU A 7 -8.64 6.35 -14.52
N HIS A 8 -9.79 6.81 -14.06
CA HIS A 8 -10.08 8.22 -13.76
C HIS A 8 -10.26 8.39 -12.26
N ALA A 9 -9.66 9.42 -11.69
CA ALA A 9 -9.81 9.71 -10.27
C ALA A 9 -9.75 11.19 -9.95
N ASN A 10 -10.56 11.58 -8.98
CA ASN A 10 -10.72 12.94 -8.48
C ASN A 10 -10.13 13.09 -7.08
N ILE A 11 -9.75 14.32 -6.75
CA ILE A 11 -9.53 14.79 -5.39
C ILE A 11 -10.22 16.14 -5.23
N ASN A 12 -11.04 16.30 -4.20
CA ASN A 12 -11.82 17.53 -3.94
C ASN A 12 -12.60 18.01 -5.19
N GLY A 13 -13.21 17.08 -5.92
CA GLY A 13 -13.98 17.37 -7.14
C GLY A 13 -13.15 17.73 -8.38
N LYS A 14 -11.82 17.73 -8.28
CA LYS A 14 -10.93 17.98 -9.43
C LYS A 14 -10.37 16.66 -9.96
N GLU A 15 -10.58 16.40 -11.24
CA GLU A 15 -10.01 15.25 -11.92
C GLU A 15 -8.49 15.39 -12.07
N ILE A 16 -7.77 14.38 -11.59
CA ILE A 16 -6.31 14.30 -11.65
C ILE A 16 -5.85 13.15 -12.55
N LEU A 17 -6.45 11.95 -12.40
CA LEU A 17 -6.18 10.83 -13.31
C LEU A 17 -7.21 10.84 -14.42
N LYS A 18 -6.73 10.72 -15.67
CA LYS A 18 -7.53 10.90 -16.89
C LYS A 18 -7.32 9.75 -17.85
N GLY A 19 -7.83 8.56 -17.49
CA GLY A 19 -7.73 7.38 -18.33
C GLY A 19 -6.37 6.67 -18.26
N VAL A 20 -5.82 6.48 -17.06
CA VAL A 20 -4.52 5.81 -16.86
C VAL A 20 -4.65 4.32 -17.15
N ASN A 21 -3.72 3.81 -17.97
CA ASN A 21 -3.56 2.39 -18.24
C ASN A 21 -2.15 1.96 -17.80
N LEU A 22 -2.07 0.89 -17.00
CA LEU A 22 -0.80 0.35 -16.51
C LEU A 22 -0.96 -1.13 -16.18
N THR A 23 -0.01 -1.93 -16.63
CA THR A 23 0.09 -3.35 -16.23
C THR A 23 1.46 -3.60 -15.65
N ILE A 24 1.52 -4.18 -14.45
CA ILE A 24 2.77 -4.57 -13.76
C ILE A 24 2.68 -6.06 -13.50
N ASN A 25 3.55 -6.83 -14.14
CA ASN A 25 3.64 -8.27 -13.91
C ASN A 25 4.48 -8.59 -12.68
N ASP A 26 4.40 -9.83 -12.22
CA ASP A 26 5.17 -10.30 -11.07
C ASP A 26 6.68 -10.21 -11.35
N GLY A 27 7.43 -9.67 -10.39
CA GLY A 27 8.87 -9.45 -10.52
C GLY A 27 9.30 -8.22 -11.32
N GLU A 28 8.37 -7.43 -11.86
CA GLU A 28 8.68 -6.19 -12.57
C GLU A 28 8.81 -4.99 -11.63
N ILE A 29 9.68 -4.05 -12.02
CA ILE A 29 9.83 -2.74 -11.39
C ILE A 29 9.47 -1.66 -12.41
N HIS A 30 8.47 -0.85 -12.09
CA HIS A 30 8.03 0.25 -12.93
C HIS A 30 8.35 1.60 -12.27
N ALA A 31 9.05 2.48 -12.98
CA ALA A 31 9.31 3.86 -12.57
C ALA A 31 8.29 4.80 -13.21
N LEU A 32 7.49 5.47 -12.39
CA LEU A 32 6.55 6.50 -12.84
C LEU A 32 7.24 7.86 -12.84
N MET A 33 7.42 8.44 -14.01
CA MET A 33 8.04 9.76 -14.19
C MET A 33 7.04 10.78 -14.74
N GLY A 34 7.25 12.03 -14.41
CA GLY A 34 6.43 13.14 -14.87
C GLY A 34 6.64 14.40 -14.03
N THR A 35 6.15 15.53 -14.51
CA THR A 35 6.20 16.81 -13.80
C THR A 35 5.43 16.80 -12.47
N ASN A 36 5.66 17.80 -11.64
CA ASN A 36 4.85 17.97 -10.43
C ASN A 36 3.38 18.22 -10.80
N GLY A 37 2.48 17.56 -10.11
CA GLY A 37 1.04 17.61 -10.42
C GLY A 37 0.57 16.65 -11.52
N ALA A 38 1.45 15.85 -12.13
CA ALA A 38 1.08 14.87 -13.17
C ALA A 38 0.27 13.65 -12.65
N GLY A 39 -0.02 13.56 -11.34
CA GLY A 39 -0.83 12.48 -10.78
C GLY A 39 -0.06 11.26 -10.25
N LYS A 40 1.28 11.29 -10.20
CA LYS A 40 2.10 10.15 -9.72
C LYS A 40 1.68 9.68 -8.31
N SER A 41 1.69 10.62 -7.36
CA SER A 41 1.27 10.32 -5.97
C SER A 41 -0.23 10.01 -5.86
N THR A 42 -1.04 10.62 -6.72
CA THR A 42 -2.47 10.32 -6.81
C THR A 42 -2.70 8.86 -7.18
N LEU A 43 -2.00 8.36 -8.19
CA LEU A 43 -2.11 6.96 -8.60
C LEU A 43 -1.77 6.01 -7.44
N SER A 44 -0.65 6.24 -6.74
CA SER A 44 -0.26 5.43 -5.57
C SER A 44 -1.33 5.45 -4.47
N ASN A 45 -1.86 6.63 -4.15
CA ASN A 45 -2.91 6.77 -3.13
C ASN A 45 -4.23 6.10 -3.54
N VAL A 46 -4.62 6.16 -4.82
CA VAL A 46 -5.80 5.48 -5.34
C VAL A 46 -5.64 3.95 -5.24
N ILE A 47 -4.46 3.41 -5.58
CA ILE A 47 -4.19 1.97 -5.49
C ILE A 47 -4.34 1.46 -4.06
N VAL A 48 -3.86 2.21 -3.06
CA VAL A 48 -4.00 1.80 -1.64
C VAL A 48 -5.36 2.13 -1.04
N GLY A 49 -6.23 2.82 -1.77
CA GLY A 49 -7.59 3.12 -1.32
C GLY A 49 -7.68 4.30 -0.36
N HIS A 50 -6.81 5.30 -0.50
CA HIS A 50 -6.85 6.48 0.36
C HIS A 50 -8.18 7.25 0.21
N PRO A 51 -8.93 7.52 1.31
CA PRO A 51 -10.32 7.99 1.25
C PRO A 51 -10.53 9.39 0.66
N ALA A 52 -9.47 10.19 0.52
CA ALA A 52 -9.56 11.51 -0.11
C ALA A 52 -9.70 11.47 -1.64
N TYR A 53 -9.50 10.29 -2.26
CA TYR A 53 -9.55 10.12 -3.70
C TYR A 53 -10.77 9.31 -4.11
N GLU A 54 -11.49 9.78 -5.10
CA GLU A 54 -12.67 9.15 -5.67
C GLU A 54 -12.36 8.62 -7.08
N VAL A 55 -12.52 7.32 -7.28
CA VAL A 55 -12.44 6.73 -8.62
C VAL A 55 -13.80 6.92 -9.32
N THR A 56 -13.78 7.58 -10.46
CA THR A 56 -14.99 7.91 -11.23
C THR A 56 -15.20 6.99 -12.41
N GLU A 57 -14.11 6.42 -12.98
CA GLU A 57 -14.19 5.51 -14.12
C GLU A 57 -12.96 4.58 -14.13
N GLY A 58 -13.09 3.44 -14.79
CA GLY A 58 -12.03 2.45 -14.98
C GLY A 58 -12.01 1.36 -13.92
N SER A 59 -10.94 0.59 -13.93
CA SER A 59 -10.77 -0.56 -13.02
C SER A 59 -9.34 -0.71 -12.54
N ILE A 60 -9.19 -1.29 -11.35
CA ILE A 60 -7.91 -1.72 -10.80
C ILE A 60 -8.07 -3.16 -10.32
N THR A 61 -7.30 -4.09 -10.87
CA THR A 61 -7.27 -5.48 -10.40
C THR A 61 -5.89 -5.85 -9.88
N PHE A 62 -5.85 -6.56 -8.78
CA PHE A 62 -4.62 -7.11 -8.20
C PHE A 62 -4.80 -8.61 -7.96
N ASN A 63 -3.96 -9.41 -8.61
CA ASN A 63 -4.05 -10.88 -8.58
C ASN A 63 -5.47 -11.40 -8.89
N GLY A 64 -6.16 -10.77 -9.84
CA GLY A 64 -7.52 -11.13 -10.25
C GLY A 64 -8.64 -10.58 -9.36
N GLN A 65 -8.33 -9.90 -8.27
CA GLN A 65 -9.31 -9.27 -7.39
C GLN A 65 -9.50 -7.79 -7.73
N ASN A 66 -10.74 -7.31 -7.73
CA ASN A 66 -11.04 -5.90 -7.96
C ASN A 66 -10.74 -5.08 -6.70
N LEU A 67 -9.73 -4.20 -6.78
CA LEU A 67 -9.34 -3.36 -5.63
C LEU A 67 -10.40 -2.32 -5.27
N LEU A 68 -11.24 -1.90 -6.20
CA LEU A 68 -12.25 -0.87 -5.93
C LEU A 68 -13.33 -1.34 -4.96
N ASP A 69 -13.55 -2.66 -4.88
CA ASP A 69 -14.49 -3.28 -3.93
C ASP A 69 -13.86 -3.53 -2.55
N MET A 70 -12.54 -3.35 -2.42
CA MET A 70 -11.77 -3.64 -1.21
C MET A 70 -11.53 -2.38 -0.39
N LYS A 71 -11.68 -2.50 0.94
CA LYS A 71 -11.25 -1.47 1.89
C LYS A 71 -9.72 -1.36 1.93
N PRO A 72 -9.15 -0.23 2.38
CA PRO A 72 -7.69 -0.06 2.47
C PRO A 72 -6.97 -1.16 3.26
N GLU A 73 -7.56 -1.62 4.37
CA GLU A 73 -7.02 -2.71 5.18
C GLU A 73 -7.03 -4.06 4.44
N GLU A 74 -8.03 -4.33 3.62
CA GLU A 74 -8.13 -5.56 2.83
C GLU A 74 -7.08 -5.56 1.71
N ARG A 75 -6.83 -4.40 1.08
CA ARG A 75 -5.74 -4.24 0.10
C ARG A 75 -4.37 -4.46 0.73
N ALA A 76 -4.17 -3.96 1.96
CA ALA A 76 -2.93 -4.19 2.71
C ALA A 76 -2.73 -5.68 3.06
N HIS A 77 -3.81 -6.39 3.43
CA HIS A 77 -3.77 -7.84 3.68
C HIS A 77 -3.47 -8.63 2.41
N ALA A 78 -4.00 -8.21 1.26
CA ALA A 78 -3.69 -8.78 -0.05
C ALA A 78 -2.22 -8.60 -0.48
N GLY A 79 -1.47 -7.71 0.19
CA GLY A 79 -0.04 -7.50 -0.03
C GLY A 79 0.34 -6.17 -0.69
N ILE A 80 -0.61 -5.24 -0.84
CA ILE A 80 -0.33 -3.91 -1.35
C ILE A 80 0.23 -3.05 -0.21
N PHE A 81 1.41 -2.46 -0.41
CA PHE A 81 2.08 -1.61 0.56
C PHE A 81 2.49 -0.28 -0.07
N LEU A 82 2.27 0.82 0.64
CA LEU A 82 2.72 2.15 0.25
C LEU A 82 3.79 2.66 1.22
N SER A 83 4.96 3.00 0.70
CA SER A 83 5.94 3.79 1.45
C SER A 83 5.56 5.27 1.34
N PHE A 84 5.17 5.85 2.46
CA PHE A 84 4.76 7.26 2.51
C PHE A 84 5.94 8.19 2.26
N GLN A 85 5.73 9.23 1.47
CA GLN A 85 6.73 10.27 1.23
C GLN A 85 7.09 11.04 2.52
N HIS A 86 6.10 11.24 3.38
CA HIS A 86 6.25 11.84 4.70
C HIS A 86 5.60 10.90 5.73
N PRO A 87 6.41 10.07 6.42
CA PRO A 87 5.88 9.17 7.45
C PRO A 87 5.27 9.98 8.59
N VAL A 88 4.10 9.56 9.06
CA VAL A 88 3.39 10.20 10.16
C VAL A 88 3.81 9.51 11.46
N GLU A 89 4.29 10.29 12.43
CA GLU A 89 4.56 9.82 13.77
C GLU A 89 3.25 9.60 14.54
N ILE A 90 3.15 8.48 15.24
CA ILE A 90 2.01 8.18 16.12
C ILE A 90 2.48 8.40 17.57
N PRO A 91 2.09 9.51 18.21
CA PRO A 91 2.54 9.82 19.56
C PRO A 91 2.19 8.70 20.55
N GLY A 92 3.18 8.31 21.38
CA GLY A 92 3.00 7.30 22.42
C GLY A 92 3.03 5.84 21.92
N VAL A 93 3.21 5.60 20.64
CA VAL A 93 3.33 4.25 20.07
C VAL A 93 4.77 3.99 19.62
N SER A 94 5.42 3.00 20.25
CA SER A 94 6.76 2.60 19.81
C SER A 94 6.71 1.88 18.46
N MET A 95 7.78 2.00 17.66
CA MET A 95 7.92 1.29 16.37
C MET A 95 7.69 -0.23 16.52
N VAL A 96 8.23 -0.82 17.58
CA VAL A 96 8.08 -2.26 17.87
C VAL A 96 6.60 -2.63 18.05
N ASN A 97 5.86 -1.84 18.83
CA ASN A 97 4.44 -2.11 19.09
C ASN A 97 3.59 -1.91 17.82
N PHE A 98 3.87 -0.87 17.04
CA PHE A 98 3.22 -0.61 15.77
C PHE A 98 3.44 -1.75 14.78
N MET A 99 4.69 -2.14 14.55
CA MET A 99 5.03 -3.22 13.61
C MET A 99 4.46 -4.57 14.06
N ARG A 100 4.46 -4.87 15.37
CA ARG A 100 3.87 -6.09 15.90
C ARG A 100 2.36 -6.13 15.69
N ALA A 101 1.68 -5.01 15.91
CA ALA A 101 0.24 -4.91 15.64
C ALA A 101 -0.08 -5.16 14.16
N ALA A 102 0.71 -4.56 13.25
CA ALA A 102 0.54 -4.74 11.80
C ALA A 102 0.77 -6.19 11.36
N VAL A 103 1.84 -6.85 11.84
CA VAL A 103 2.13 -8.25 11.53
C VAL A 103 1.03 -9.17 12.06
N ASN A 104 0.59 -8.98 13.31
CA ASN A 104 -0.48 -9.79 13.90
C ASN A 104 -1.83 -9.58 13.21
N ALA A 105 -2.14 -8.37 12.74
CA ALA A 105 -3.33 -8.12 11.94
C ALA A 105 -3.31 -8.89 10.61
N LYS A 106 -2.14 -8.94 9.95
CA LYS A 106 -1.95 -9.72 8.73
C LYS A 106 -2.07 -11.23 8.99
N CYS A 107 -1.44 -11.75 10.04
CA CYS A 107 -1.58 -13.17 10.43
C CYS A 107 -3.06 -13.51 10.65
N LYS A 108 -3.78 -12.69 11.41
CA LYS A 108 -5.22 -12.90 11.66
C LYS A 108 -6.05 -12.88 10.37
N ALA A 109 -5.74 -12.01 9.42
CA ALA A 109 -6.46 -11.96 8.14
C ALA A 109 -6.19 -13.18 7.25
N ASN A 110 -5.07 -13.87 7.45
CA ASN A 110 -4.69 -15.09 6.74
C ASN A 110 -5.01 -16.37 7.52
N ASP A 111 -5.77 -16.29 8.61
CA ASP A 111 -6.05 -17.43 9.52
C ASP A 111 -4.76 -18.07 10.10
N GLU A 112 -3.70 -17.27 10.24
CA GLU A 112 -2.43 -17.66 10.85
C GLU A 112 -2.39 -17.28 12.33
N GLU A 113 -1.68 -18.07 13.17
CA GLU A 113 -1.47 -17.72 14.56
C GLU A 113 -0.61 -16.45 14.71
N PRO A 114 -0.97 -15.54 15.66
CA PRO A 114 -0.16 -14.37 15.94
C PRO A 114 1.27 -14.73 16.34
N MET A 115 2.23 -14.01 15.82
CA MET A 115 3.64 -14.21 16.13
C MET A 115 3.94 -13.94 17.60
N LYS A 116 4.62 -14.85 18.29
CA LYS A 116 5.06 -14.66 19.68
C LYS A 116 6.02 -13.47 19.76
N SER A 117 6.00 -12.74 20.88
CA SER A 117 6.80 -11.52 21.07
C SER A 117 8.30 -11.75 20.86
N THR A 118 8.82 -12.88 21.32
CA THR A 118 10.24 -13.27 21.16
C THR A 118 10.62 -13.50 19.70
N ASP A 119 9.76 -14.20 18.96
CA ASP A 119 9.99 -14.54 17.55
C ASP A 119 9.86 -13.29 16.68
N PHE A 120 8.89 -12.42 17.00
CA PHE A 120 8.75 -11.13 16.36
C PHE A 120 9.99 -10.24 16.53
N LEU A 121 10.55 -10.15 17.74
CA LEU A 121 11.76 -9.35 17.98
C LEU A 121 12.97 -9.91 17.23
N LYS A 122 13.11 -11.23 17.14
CA LYS A 122 14.16 -11.88 16.33
C LYS A 122 13.98 -11.53 14.85
N HIS A 123 12.79 -11.73 14.33
CA HIS A 123 12.44 -11.42 12.93
C HIS A 123 12.70 -9.94 12.59
N MET A 124 12.29 -9.03 13.47
CA MET A 124 12.51 -7.60 13.30
C MET A 124 14.00 -7.25 13.26
N ARG A 125 14.84 -7.86 14.11
CA ARG A 125 16.29 -7.65 14.09
C ARG A 125 16.94 -8.13 12.79
N GLU A 126 16.47 -9.25 12.23
CA GLU A 126 16.94 -9.77 10.94
C GLU A 126 16.56 -8.81 9.80
N LYS A 127 15.32 -8.33 9.79
CA LYS A 127 14.84 -7.39 8.75
C LYS A 127 15.51 -6.02 8.81
N ARG A 128 15.79 -5.52 10.01
CA ARG A 128 16.54 -4.26 10.19
C ARG A 128 17.91 -4.28 9.51
N LYS A 129 18.61 -5.40 9.54
CA LYS A 129 19.91 -5.54 8.87
C LYS A 129 19.82 -5.36 7.36
N LEU A 130 18.68 -5.74 6.75
CA LEU A 130 18.46 -5.61 5.31
C LEU A 130 18.26 -4.15 4.86
N VAL A 131 17.84 -3.28 5.77
CA VAL A 131 17.55 -1.86 5.49
C VAL A 131 18.55 -0.92 6.19
N GLU A 132 19.65 -1.47 6.72
CA GLU A 132 20.77 -0.73 7.34
C GLU A 132 20.33 0.25 8.44
N ILE A 133 19.27 -0.08 9.19
CA ILE A 133 18.83 0.73 10.34
C ILE A 133 19.62 0.30 11.58
N ASP A 134 20.43 1.22 12.10
CA ASP A 134 21.19 1.06 13.35
C ASP A 134 20.29 0.93 14.59
N ASN A 135 20.90 0.51 15.73
CA ASN A 135 20.19 0.30 17.00
C ASN A 135 19.74 1.62 17.66
#